data_e11be84b4985fdc38786dbcfe45206a7
#
_entry.id   e11be84b4985fdc38786dbcfe45206a7
#
_cell.length_a   1.000
_cell.length_b   1.000
_cell.length_c   1.000
_cell.angle_alpha   90.00
_cell.angle_beta   90.00
_cell.angle_gamma   90.00
#
_symmetry.space_group_name_H-M   'P 1'
#
loop_
_entity.id
_entity.type
_entity.pdbx_description
1 polymer ?
#
loop_
_entity_poly.entity_id
_entity_poly.type
_entity_poly.pdbx_seq_one_letter_code
_entity_poly.pdbx_strand_id
1 'polypeptide(L)'
;GAACLGAPLSHDFAVISLSDCMTPWELIKKRIRAMAESDMVMCIYNPSSRRRAGYLKEACDIVMEVQPPDTVCGYVRNIGRDNETAGVLTLKELADFKADMFTTVYIGNSHTKIINGKMVTPRGYKVV
;
A
#
# COMPACT_ATOMS: atom_id res chain seq x y z
N GLY A 1 2.74 2.92 11.57
CA GLY A 1 2.37 3.62 10.33
C GLY A 1 0.88 3.54 10.02
N ALA A 2 0.29 2.36 10.15
CA ALA A 2 -1.14 2.17 9.87
C ALA A 2 -2.02 3.08 10.75
N ALA A 3 -1.69 3.23 12.04
CA ALA A 3 -2.44 4.07 12.96
C ALA A 3 -2.47 5.55 12.54
N CYS A 4 -1.45 6.03 11.83
CA CYS A 4 -1.42 7.40 11.32
C CYS A 4 -2.49 7.64 10.24
N LEU A 5 -2.88 6.58 9.52
CA LEU A 5 -3.87 6.65 8.43
C LEU A 5 -5.29 6.34 8.90
N GLY A 6 -5.44 5.67 10.04
CA GLY A 6 -6.71 5.22 10.57
C GLY A 6 -6.65 3.75 10.94
N ALA A 7 -7.40 2.89 10.27
CA ALA A 7 -7.45 1.45 10.51
C ALA A 7 -7.41 0.67 9.19
N PRO A 8 -6.36 0.83 8.34
CA PRO A 8 -6.31 0.12 7.07
C PRO A 8 -6.05 -1.37 7.21
N LEU A 9 -5.46 -1.81 8.33
CA LEU A 9 -5.04 -3.20 8.58
C LEU A 9 -5.97 -3.95 9.53
N SER A 10 -7.24 -3.54 9.64
CA SER A 10 -8.20 -4.17 10.55
C SER A 10 -8.65 -5.57 10.10
N HIS A 11 -8.36 -5.95 8.86
CA HIS A 11 -8.64 -7.27 8.29
C HIS A 11 -7.32 -7.90 7.84
N ASP A 12 -7.38 -9.05 7.18
CA ASP A 12 -6.17 -9.75 6.71
C ASP A 12 -5.32 -8.85 5.80
N PHE A 13 -4.03 -8.84 6.04
CA PHE A 13 -3.09 -8.01 5.30
C PHE A 13 -1.77 -8.73 5.11
N ALA A 14 -1.01 -8.30 4.10
CA ALA A 14 0.33 -8.79 3.83
C ALA A 14 1.33 -7.64 3.98
N VAL A 15 2.55 -7.97 4.43
CA VAL A 15 3.67 -7.04 4.52
C VAL A 15 4.69 -7.44 3.46
N ILE A 16 5.00 -6.53 2.56
CA ILE A 16 5.88 -6.81 1.41
C ILE A 16 6.97 -5.76 1.32
N SER A 17 8.22 -6.21 1.17
CA SER A 17 9.34 -5.33 0.84
C SER A 17 9.51 -5.28 -0.68
N LEU A 18 9.70 -4.08 -1.24
CA LEU A 18 10.08 -3.92 -2.65
C LEU A 18 11.59 -3.98 -2.87
N SER A 19 12.37 -4.26 -1.82
CA SER A 19 13.81 -4.42 -1.96
C SER A 19 14.14 -5.72 -2.68
N ASP A 20 14.88 -5.62 -3.78
CA ASP A 20 15.34 -6.78 -4.55
C ASP A 20 16.77 -7.21 -4.18
N CYS A 21 17.32 -6.67 -3.09
CA CYS A 21 18.68 -7.01 -2.66
C CYS A 21 18.84 -8.49 -2.29
N MET A 22 17.81 -9.06 -1.63
CA MET A 22 17.83 -10.45 -1.17
C MET A 22 16.79 -11.32 -1.87
N THR A 23 15.84 -10.73 -2.56
CA THR A 23 14.72 -11.44 -3.20
C THR A 23 14.60 -10.97 -4.66
N PRO A 24 14.56 -11.89 -5.64
CA PRO A 24 14.42 -11.50 -7.04
C PRO A 24 13.16 -10.67 -7.28
N TRP A 25 13.27 -9.63 -8.11
CA TRP A 25 12.14 -8.75 -8.42
C TRP A 25 10.94 -9.50 -9.01
N GLU A 26 11.20 -10.51 -9.85
CA GLU A 26 10.14 -11.34 -10.43
C GLU A 26 9.32 -12.06 -9.35
N LEU A 27 9.95 -12.51 -8.28
CA LEU A 27 9.25 -13.14 -7.15
C LEU A 27 8.44 -12.11 -6.36
N ILE A 28 8.98 -10.92 -6.17
CA ILE A 28 8.26 -9.82 -5.49
C ILE A 28 6.99 -9.47 -6.29
N LYS A 29 7.10 -9.33 -7.61
CA LYS A 29 5.94 -9.07 -8.47
C LYS A 29 4.88 -10.16 -8.38
N LYS A 30 5.32 -11.42 -8.34
CA LYS A 30 4.42 -12.56 -8.20
C LYS A 30 3.65 -12.51 -6.88
N ARG A 31 4.33 -12.15 -5.78
CA ARG A 31 3.70 -12.00 -4.46
C ARG A 31 2.67 -10.87 -4.47
N ILE A 32 3.00 -9.73 -5.08
CA ILE A 32 2.09 -8.60 -5.18
C ILE A 32 0.83 -9.01 -5.94
N ARG A 33 0.96 -9.69 -7.07
CA ARG A 33 -0.17 -10.17 -7.86
C ARG A 33 -1.04 -11.14 -7.06
N ALA A 34 -0.41 -12.09 -6.37
CA ALA A 34 -1.13 -13.08 -5.56
C ALA A 34 -1.93 -12.40 -4.43
N MET A 35 -1.36 -11.41 -3.77
CA MET A 35 -2.04 -10.68 -2.70
C MET A 35 -3.18 -9.84 -3.25
N ALA A 36 -3.01 -9.20 -4.40
CA ALA A 36 -4.07 -8.44 -5.06
C ALA A 36 -5.23 -9.35 -5.47
N GLU A 37 -4.92 -10.50 -6.07
CA GLU A 37 -5.93 -11.49 -6.48
C GLU A 37 -6.67 -12.09 -5.29
N SER A 38 -6.01 -12.17 -4.12
CA SER A 38 -6.61 -12.64 -2.87
C SER A 38 -7.40 -11.55 -2.13
N ASP A 39 -7.46 -10.35 -2.69
CA ASP A 39 -8.13 -9.18 -2.10
C ASP A 39 -7.58 -8.82 -0.70
N MET A 40 -6.29 -8.97 -0.50
CA MET A 40 -5.63 -8.61 0.75
C MET A 40 -5.10 -7.18 0.70
N VAL A 41 -5.19 -6.48 1.84
CA VAL A 41 -4.51 -5.19 2.02
C VAL A 41 -3.01 -5.43 2.05
N MET A 42 -2.24 -4.56 1.40
CA MET A 42 -0.78 -4.65 1.40
C MET A 42 -0.15 -3.48 2.14
N CYS A 43 0.78 -3.80 3.02
CA CYS A 43 1.69 -2.84 3.65
C CYS A 43 3.04 -3.02 2.97
N ILE A 44 3.49 -2.00 2.23
CA ILE A 44 4.71 -2.05 1.43
C ILE A 44 5.76 -1.13 2.03
N TYR A 45 6.91 -1.69 2.37
CA TYR A 45 8.06 -0.92 2.84
C TYR A 45 9.21 -1.02 1.83
N ASN A 46 10.18 -0.12 1.92
CA ASN A 46 11.24 0.06 0.93
C ASN A 46 10.65 0.25 -0.49
N PRO A 47 9.65 1.14 -0.65
CA PRO A 47 8.92 1.24 -1.92
C PRO A 47 9.75 1.85 -3.03
N SER A 48 10.83 2.55 -2.68
CA SER A 48 11.68 3.19 -3.67
C SER A 48 13.07 3.46 -3.11
N SER A 49 14.05 3.49 -4.00
CA SER A 49 15.40 3.97 -3.76
C SER A 49 15.94 4.49 -5.09
N ARG A 50 17.17 5.02 -5.12
CA ARG A 50 17.79 5.47 -6.38
C ARG A 50 17.83 4.37 -7.43
N ARG A 51 18.06 3.12 -7.02
CA ARG A 51 18.11 1.96 -7.92
C ARG A 51 16.72 1.46 -8.33
N ARG A 52 15.70 1.77 -7.52
CA ARG A 52 14.36 1.19 -7.66
C ARG A 52 13.27 2.25 -7.81
N ALA A 53 13.61 3.36 -8.47
CA ALA A 53 12.69 4.49 -8.59
C ALA A 53 11.36 4.14 -9.28
N GLY A 54 11.35 3.14 -10.17
CA GLY A 54 10.16 2.71 -10.88
C GLY A 54 9.40 1.54 -10.26
N TYR A 55 9.89 0.97 -9.15
CA TYR A 55 9.31 -0.25 -8.59
C TYR A 55 7.93 -0.05 -8.00
N LEU A 56 7.70 1.08 -7.34
CA LEU A 56 6.37 1.38 -6.80
C LEU A 56 5.33 1.50 -7.92
N LYS A 57 5.70 2.15 -9.02
CA LYS A 57 4.80 2.27 -10.17
C LYS A 57 4.49 0.90 -10.77
N GLU A 58 5.49 0.05 -10.95
CA GLU A 58 5.29 -1.32 -11.44
C GLU A 58 4.39 -2.12 -10.50
N ALA A 59 4.60 -2.00 -9.19
CA ALA A 59 3.77 -2.67 -8.19
C ALA A 59 2.31 -2.20 -8.30
N CYS A 60 2.08 -0.90 -8.38
CA CYS A 60 0.73 -0.34 -8.53
C CYS A 60 0.08 -0.77 -9.84
N ASP A 61 0.83 -0.82 -10.93
CA ASP A 61 0.33 -1.26 -12.23
C ASP A 61 -0.15 -2.72 -12.17
N ILE A 62 0.58 -3.59 -11.45
CA ILE A 62 0.18 -4.98 -11.24
C ILE A 62 -1.13 -5.04 -10.45
N VAL A 63 -1.24 -4.27 -9.37
CA VAL A 63 -2.46 -4.24 -8.56
C VAL A 63 -3.65 -3.71 -9.38
N MET A 64 -3.43 -2.72 -10.26
CA MET A 64 -4.47 -2.17 -11.11
C MET A 64 -4.99 -3.16 -12.18
N GLU A 65 -4.29 -4.24 -12.44
CA GLU A 65 -4.81 -5.32 -13.29
C GLU A 65 -5.94 -6.09 -12.61
N VAL A 66 -6.02 -6.01 -11.28
CA VAL A 66 -6.99 -6.76 -10.46
C VAL A 66 -7.96 -5.82 -9.75
N GLN A 67 -7.45 -4.72 -9.19
CA GLN A 67 -8.23 -3.74 -8.42
C GLN A 67 -8.45 -2.47 -9.24
N PRO A 68 -9.56 -1.75 -9.01
CA PRO A 68 -9.81 -0.51 -9.75
C PRO A 68 -8.80 0.59 -9.39
N PRO A 69 -8.56 1.55 -10.30
CA PRO A 69 -7.60 2.63 -10.07
C PRO A 69 -7.98 3.58 -8.93
N ASP A 70 -9.24 3.61 -8.51
CA ASP A 70 -9.72 4.42 -7.40
C ASP A 70 -9.64 3.70 -6.04
N THR A 71 -9.02 2.51 -5.98
CA THR A 71 -8.78 1.79 -4.73
C THR A 71 -8.08 2.71 -3.73
N VAL A 72 -8.59 2.73 -2.49
CA VAL A 72 -8.07 3.60 -1.43
C VAL A 72 -6.70 3.11 -0.99
N CYS A 73 -5.74 4.01 -1.01
CA CYS A 73 -4.36 3.76 -0.58
C CYS A 73 -3.93 4.85 0.40
N GLY A 74 -2.77 4.67 1.00
CA GLY A 74 -2.20 5.66 1.90
C GLY A 74 -0.69 5.56 1.95
N TYR A 75 -0.07 6.60 2.49
CA TYR A 75 1.36 6.59 2.76
C TYR A 75 1.63 7.24 4.10
N VAL A 76 2.73 6.82 4.73
CA VAL A 76 3.28 7.50 5.91
C VAL A 76 4.79 7.65 5.68
N ARG A 77 5.29 8.85 5.84
CA ARG A 77 6.69 9.19 5.63
C ARG A 77 7.30 9.66 6.94
N ASN A 78 8.52 9.22 7.22
CA ASN A 78 9.29 9.61 8.41
C ASN A 78 8.56 9.30 9.72
N ILE A 79 8.01 8.10 9.84
CA ILE A 79 7.24 7.66 11.02
C ILE A 79 8.04 7.90 12.31
N GLY A 80 7.39 8.56 13.27
CA GLY A 80 7.99 8.85 14.59
C GLY A 80 8.99 9.98 14.61
N ARG A 81 9.19 10.69 13.50
CA ARG A 81 10.10 11.84 13.40
C ARG A 81 9.30 13.15 13.38
N ASP A 82 9.97 14.26 13.66
CA ASP A 82 9.34 15.60 13.70
C ASP A 82 8.71 15.98 12.36
N ASN A 83 9.22 15.48 11.25
CA ASN A 83 8.71 15.73 9.91
C ASN A 83 7.83 14.58 9.38
N GLU A 84 7.19 13.84 10.26
CA GLU A 84 6.24 12.80 9.89
C GLU A 84 5.11 13.40 9.06
N THR A 85 4.83 12.77 7.90
CA THR A 85 3.70 13.14 7.05
C THR A 85 2.93 11.89 6.66
N ALA A 86 1.64 12.03 6.45
CA ALA A 86 0.77 10.94 6.03
C ALA A 86 -0.32 11.49 5.11
N GLY A 87 -0.80 10.65 4.22
CA GLY A 87 -1.88 11.03 3.32
C GLY A 87 -2.62 9.83 2.77
N VAL A 88 -3.86 10.07 2.34
CA VAL A 88 -4.72 9.09 1.69
C VAL A 88 -4.87 9.50 0.23
N LEU A 89 -4.74 8.54 -0.68
CA LEU A 89 -4.79 8.78 -2.11
C LEU A 89 -5.35 7.53 -2.82
N THR A 90 -5.59 7.64 -4.12
CA THR A 90 -6.03 6.50 -4.92
C THR A 90 -4.84 5.67 -5.38
N LEU A 91 -5.12 4.44 -5.80
CA LEU A 91 -4.09 3.55 -6.37
C LEU A 91 -3.43 4.18 -7.60
N LYS A 92 -4.20 4.83 -8.44
CA LYS A 92 -3.68 5.55 -9.62
C LYS A 92 -2.73 6.68 -9.22
N GLU A 93 -3.09 7.45 -8.19
CA GLU A 93 -2.25 8.52 -7.67
C GLU A 93 -0.98 7.95 -7.02
N LEU A 94 -1.09 6.82 -6.32
CA LEU A 94 0.05 6.16 -5.70
C LEU A 94 1.06 5.68 -6.74
N ALA A 95 0.62 5.26 -7.92
CA ALA A 95 1.50 4.84 -9.01
C ALA A 95 2.45 5.97 -9.44
N ASP A 96 2.02 7.21 -9.34
CA ASP A 96 2.82 8.38 -9.69
C ASP A 96 3.45 9.08 -8.47
N PHE A 97 3.24 8.53 -7.27
CA PHE A 97 3.74 9.11 -6.03
C PHE A 97 5.25 8.87 -5.90
N LYS A 98 5.97 9.92 -5.52
CA LYS A 98 7.41 9.84 -5.29
C LYS A 98 7.68 9.43 -3.85
N ALA A 99 7.83 8.13 -3.63
CA ALA A 99 8.22 7.59 -2.35
C ALA A 99 9.74 7.60 -2.19
N ASP A 100 10.19 7.60 -0.96
CA ASP A 100 11.60 7.45 -0.60
C ASP A 100 11.76 6.23 0.33
N MET A 101 12.99 5.98 0.78
CA MET A 101 13.28 4.83 1.65
C MET A 101 12.66 4.94 3.04
N PHE A 102 12.17 6.13 3.42
CA PHE A 102 11.53 6.39 4.72
C PHE A 102 10.01 6.40 4.62
N THR A 103 9.48 5.98 3.49
CA THR A 103 8.03 5.91 3.22
C THR A 103 7.54 4.48 3.36
N THR A 104 6.40 4.31 4.03
CA THR A 104 5.63 3.07 4.00
C THR A 104 4.32 3.36 3.29
N VAL A 105 3.95 2.52 2.34
CA VAL A 105 2.68 2.68 1.61
C VAL A 105 1.72 1.55 1.94
N TYR A 106 0.45 1.85 1.88
CA TYR A 106 -0.64 0.92 2.19
C TYR A 106 -1.57 0.89 1.00
N ILE A 107 -1.75 -0.28 0.40
CA ILE A 107 -2.70 -0.47 -0.71
C ILE A 107 -3.91 -1.19 -0.14
N GLY A 108 -5.06 -0.54 -0.20
CA GLY A 108 -6.31 -1.11 0.28
C GLY A 108 -6.82 -2.25 -0.59
N ASN A 109 -7.88 -2.88 -0.14
CA ASN A 109 -8.59 -3.92 -0.89
C ASN A 109 -9.95 -3.39 -1.35
N SER A 110 -10.80 -4.28 -1.88
CA SER A 110 -12.14 -3.91 -2.37
C SER A 110 -13.06 -3.31 -1.31
N HIS A 111 -12.76 -3.54 -0.02
CA HIS A 111 -13.56 -3.05 1.10
C HIS A 111 -12.99 -1.80 1.78
N THR A 112 -11.77 -1.41 1.45
CA THR A 112 -11.13 -0.24 2.06
C THR A 112 -11.87 1.04 1.67
N LYS A 113 -12.16 1.88 2.66
CA LYS A 113 -12.91 3.13 2.48
C LYS A 113 -12.22 4.29 3.15
N ILE A 114 -12.62 5.50 2.75
CA ILE A 114 -12.25 6.73 3.46
C ILE A 114 -13.43 7.07 4.39
N ILE A 115 -13.15 7.05 5.69
CA ILE A 115 -14.14 7.39 6.72
C ILE A 115 -13.57 8.53 7.55
N ASN A 116 -14.24 9.69 7.55
CA ASN A 116 -13.77 10.91 8.24
C ASN A 116 -12.32 11.28 7.86
N GLY A 117 -11.99 11.18 6.57
CA GLY A 117 -10.67 11.49 6.06
C GLY A 117 -9.61 10.42 6.36
N LYS A 118 -9.98 9.28 6.93
CA LYS A 118 -9.08 8.20 7.32
C LYS A 118 -9.29 6.97 6.46
N MET A 119 -8.20 6.23 6.24
CA MET A 119 -8.21 4.96 5.53
C MET A 119 -8.64 3.84 6.47
N VAL A 120 -9.73 3.16 6.16
CA VAL A 120 -10.28 2.10 7.00
C VAL A 120 -10.64 0.89 6.14
N THR A 121 -10.20 -0.30 6.58
CA THR A 121 -10.63 -1.57 5.99
C THR A 121 -11.54 -2.28 7.00
N PRO A 122 -12.86 -2.29 6.77
CA PRO A 122 -13.79 -2.97 7.70
C PRO A 122 -13.52 -4.47 7.74
N ARG A 123 -13.77 -5.09 8.90
CA ARG A 123 -13.58 -6.53 9.07
C ARG A 123 -14.68 -7.36 8.38
N GLY A 124 -15.71 -6.72 7.87
CA GLY A 124 -16.77 -7.41 7.13
C GLY A 124 -17.84 -8.03 8.04
N TYR A 125 -17.88 -7.69 9.32
CA TYR A 125 -18.95 -8.13 10.21
C TYR A 125 -20.26 -7.51 9.75
N LYS A 126 -21.28 -8.36 9.59
CA LYS A 126 -22.63 -7.87 9.37
C LYS A 126 -23.21 -7.38 10.71
N VAL A 127 -23.63 -6.14 10.72
CA VAL A 127 -24.43 -5.63 11.83
C VAL A 127 -25.84 -6.15 11.62
N VAL A 128 -26.28 -6.98 12.52
CA VAL A 128 -27.62 -7.55 12.48
C VAL A 128 -28.53 -6.70 13.35
#